data_4d70a93f21c5e4266e337e543e8a167c
#
_entry.id   4d70a93f21c5e4266e337e543e8a167c
#
_cell.length_a   1.000
_cell.length_b   1.000
_cell.length_c   1.000
_cell.angle_alpha   90.00
_cell.angle_beta   90.00
_cell.angle_gamma   90.00
#
_symmetry.space_group_name_H-M   'P 1'
#
loop_
_entity.id
_entity.type
_entity.pdbx_description
1 polymer ?
#
loop_
_entity_poly.entity_id
_entity_poly.type
_entity_poly.pdbx_seq_one_letter_code
_entity_poly.pdbx_strand_id
1 'polypeptide(L)'
;MNTYKIYLINFDDGFIYVGKTKNTLIHRLKQHKANLISGKSYKLYEHWKSIDIDPSIECLECNLSKKKAIQLEHDYTLAYMFLNQ
;
A
#
# COMPACT_ATOMS: atom_id res chain seq x y z
N MET A 1 2.44 2.74 21.83
CA MET A 1 1.88 1.41 21.53
C MET A 1 2.10 1.05 20.07
N ASN A 2 2.46 -0.21 19.83
CA ASN A 2 2.73 -0.69 18.48
C ASN A 2 1.41 -1.08 17.80
N THR A 3 0.75 -0.12 17.20
CA THR A 3 -0.45 -0.38 16.42
C THR A 3 -0.14 -0.33 14.94
N TYR A 4 -0.97 -1.02 14.16
CA TYR A 4 -0.85 -1.11 12.72
C TYR A 4 -1.91 -0.30 12.02
N LYS A 5 -1.62 0.08 10.79
CA LYS A 5 -2.56 0.73 9.86
C LYS A 5 -2.66 -0.12 8.59
N ILE A 6 -3.82 -0.10 7.99
CA ILE A 6 -3.99 -0.58 6.61
C ILE A 6 -4.03 0.65 5.73
N TYR A 7 -3.23 0.66 4.66
CA TYR A 7 -3.14 1.80 3.75
C TYR A 7 -3.43 1.38 2.32
N LEU A 8 -3.82 2.34 1.52
CA LEU A 8 -4.04 2.19 0.09
C LEU A 8 -3.12 3.13 -0.65
N ILE A 9 -2.33 2.61 -1.58
CA ILE A 9 -1.60 3.40 -2.56
C ILE A 9 -2.44 3.43 -3.82
N ASN A 10 -2.74 4.63 -4.31
CA ASN A 10 -3.67 4.86 -5.40
C ASN A 10 -3.00 5.67 -6.50
N PHE A 11 -3.02 5.11 -7.71
CA PHE A 11 -2.52 5.77 -8.91
C PHE A 11 -3.70 6.36 -9.70
N ASP A 12 -3.43 7.43 -10.45
CA ASP A 12 -4.48 8.13 -11.21
C ASP A 12 -5.13 7.25 -12.27
N ASP A 13 -4.46 6.22 -12.73
CA ASP A 13 -4.98 5.29 -13.73
C ASP A 13 -5.84 4.16 -13.15
N GLY A 14 -6.08 4.19 -11.84
CA GLY A 14 -6.91 3.19 -11.17
C GLY A 14 -6.15 2.00 -10.59
N PHE A 15 -4.85 1.90 -10.82
CA PHE A 15 -4.05 0.85 -10.15
C PHE A 15 -3.98 1.15 -8.66
N ILE A 16 -4.18 0.13 -7.83
CA ILE A 16 -4.16 0.26 -6.37
C ILE A 16 -3.31 -0.84 -5.75
N TYR A 17 -2.79 -0.52 -4.57
CA TYR A 17 -2.03 -1.47 -3.74
C TYR A 17 -2.44 -1.29 -2.29
N VAL A 18 -2.75 -2.40 -1.62
CA VAL A 18 -3.12 -2.42 -0.19
C VAL A 18 -1.94 -2.99 0.60
N GLY A 19 -1.60 -2.34 1.71
CA GLY A 19 -0.53 -2.81 2.58
C GLY A 19 -0.82 -2.50 4.04
N LYS A 20 0.09 -2.94 4.92
CA LYS A 20 0.03 -2.63 6.34
C LYS A 20 1.35 -2.04 6.81
N THR A 21 1.30 -1.19 7.84
CA THR A 21 2.50 -0.58 8.39
C THR A 21 2.27 -0.17 9.84
N LYS A 22 3.35 -0.12 10.62
CA LYS A 22 3.38 0.52 11.96
C LYS A 22 3.77 1.99 11.86
N ASN A 23 4.32 2.40 10.73
CA ASN A 23 4.89 3.73 10.54
C ASN A 23 3.82 4.73 10.08
N THR A 24 4.18 6.00 10.00
CA THR A 24 3.32 6.99 9.35
C THR A 24 3.19 6.66 7.87
N LEU A 25 2.12 7.11 7.25
CA LEU A 25 1.89 6.85 5.83
C LEU A 25 2.96 7.51 4.97
N ILE A 26 3.40 8.72 5.31
CA ILE A 26 4.45 9.43 4.59
C ILE A 26 5.76 8.63 4.65
N HIS A 27 6.12 8.13 5.83
CA HIS A 27 7.33 7.32 6.00
C HIS A 27 7.25 6.03 5.16
N ARG A 28 6.10 5.37 5.18
CA ARG A 28 5.90 4.12 4.40
C ARG A 28 5.98 4.38 2.91
N LEU A 29 5.41 5.47 2.43
CA LEU A 29 5.50 5.85 1.01
C LEU A 29 6.96 6.11 0.60
N LYS A 30 7.73 6.78 1.46
CA LYS A 30 9.16 7.00 1.23
C LYS A 30 9.93 5.69 1.18
N GLN A 31 9.59 4.71 2.02
CA GLN A 31 10.20 3.39 2.00
C GLN A 31 9.92 2.68 0.66
N HIS A 32 8.68 2.76 0.17
CA HIS A 32 8.32 2.20 -1.13
C HIS A 32 9.10 2.87 -2.26
N LYS A 33 9.23 4.18 -2.22
CA LYS A 33 9.98 4.90 -3.24
C LYS A 33 11.47 4.54 -3.21
N ALA A 34 12.05 4.36 -2.04
CA ALA A 34 13.43 3.89 -1.90
C ALA A 34 13.60 2.49 -2.49
N ASN A 35 12.64 1.59 -2.27
CA ASN A 35 12.65 0.25 -2.86
C ASN A 35 12.54 0.30 -4.38
N LEU A 36 11.72 1.21 -4.90
CA LEU A 36 11.59 1.45 -6.33
C LEU A 36 12.93 1.86 -6.96
N ILE A 37 13.60 2.82 -6.33
CA ILE A 37 14.90 3.34 -6.80
C ILE A 37 15.97 2.26 -6.72
N SER A 38 15.94 1.40 -5.69
CA SER A 38 16.91 0.30 -5.53
C SER A 38 16.69 -0.86 -6.49
N GLY A 39 15.62 -0.81 -7.29
CA GLY A 39 15.38 -1.79 -8.36
C GLY A 39 14.65 -3.06 -7.95
N LYS A 40 13.93 -3.04 -6.84
CA LYS A 40 13.10 -4.19 -6.45
C LYS A 40 11.97 -4.40 -7.44
N SER A 41 11.72 -5.67 -7.83
CA SER A 41 10.74 -6.01 -8.86
C SER A 41 9.47 -6.62 -8.29
N TYR A 42 8.65 -5.78 -7.68
CA TYR A 42 7.26 -6.11 -7.33
C TYR A 42 6.32 -5.45 -8.34
N LYS A 43 5.11 -5.98 -8.46
CA LYS A 43 4.10 -5.41 -9.38
C LYS A 43 3.85 -3.93 -9.13
N LEU A 44 3.80 -3.52 -7.85
CA LEU A 44 3.66 -2.11 -7.49
C LEU A 44 4.77 -1.26 -8.11
N TYR A 45 6.01 -1.71 -8.01
CA TYR A 45 7.17 -0.94 -8.48
C TYR A 45 7.27 -0.95 -10.00
N GLU A 46 6.92 -2.05 -10.64
CA GLU A 46 6.86 -2.14 -12.10
C GLU A 46 5.84 -1.16 -12.66
N HIS A 47 4.66 -1.11 -12.04
CA HIS A 47 3.61 -0.18 -12.44
C HIS A 47 4.04 1.28 -12.24
N TRP A 48 4.63 1.57 -11.08
CA TRP A 48 5.10 2.92 -10.75
C TRP A 48 6.13 3.41 -11.77
N LYS A 49 7.10 2.55 -12.12
CA LYS A 49 8.10 2.89 -13.15
C LYS A 49 7.46 3.16 -14.51
N SER A 50 6.44 2.38 -14.86
CA SER A 50 5.82 2.46 -16.19
C SER A 50 5.11 3.80 -16.41
N ILE A 51 4.52 4.38 -15.39
CA ILE A 51 3.78 5.64 -15.52
C ILE A 51 4.58 6.87 -15.09
N ASP A 52 5.63 6.69 -14.28
CA ASP A 52 6.53 7.75 -13.82
C ASP A 52 5.82 8.92 -13.13
N ILE A 53 4.73 8.62 -12.41
CA ILE A 53 3.95 9.58 -11.63
C ILE A 53 3.80 9.03 -10.23
N ASP A 54 4.08 9.85 -9.21
CA ASP A 54 3.96 9.44 -7.81
C ASP A 54 2.49 9.24 -7.44
N PRO A 55 2.17 8.13 -6.76
CA PRO A 55 0.79 7.88 -6.31
C PRO A 55 0.47 8.63 -5.03
N SER A 56 -0.81 8.64 -4.66
CA SER A 56 -1.26 9.06 -3.34
C SER A 56 -1.33 7.86 -2.40
N ILE A 57 -1.30 8.13 -1.08
CA ILE A 57 -1.45 7.11 -0.05
C ILE A 57 -2.49 7.58 0.96
N GLU A 58 -3.38 6.67 1.37
CA GLU A 58 -4.42 6.99 2.35
C GLU A 58 -4.57 5.86 3.36
N CYS A 59 -5.08 6.18 4.54
CA CYS A 59 -5.34 5.21 5.59
C CYS A 59 -6.75 4.66 5.46
N LEU A 60 -6.88 3.34 5.39
CA LEU A 60 -8.18 2.68 5.38
C LEU A 60 -8.63 2.33 6.80
N GLU A 61 -7.73 1.85 7.63
CA GLU A 61 -7.97 1.47 9.01
C GLU A 61 -6.75 1.79 9.85
N CYS A 62 -6.95 2.13 11.13
CA CYS A 62 -5.84 2.43 12.04
C CYS A 62 -6.06 1.81 13.41
N ASN A 63 -5.05 1.92 14.28
CA ASN A 63 -5.09 1.42 15.66
C ASN A 63 -5.37 -0.09 15.75
N LEU A 64 -4.78 -0.86 14.86
CA LEU A 64 -5.01 -2.30 14.77
C LEU A 64 -3.92 -3.10 15.47
N SER A 65 -4.30 -4.24 16.08
CA SER A 65 -3.35 -5.25 16.52
C SER A 65 -2.71 -5.89 15.29
N LYS A 66 -1.57 -6.53 15.48
CA LYS A 66 -0.89 -7.26 14.38
C LYS A 66 -1.81 -8.28 13.74
N LYS A 67 -2.50 -9.08 14.57
CA LYS A 67 -3.41 -10.13 14.09
C LYS A 67 -4.55 -9.54 13.26
N LYS A 68 -5.16 -8.47 13.75
CA LYS A 68 -6.26 -7.79 13.04
C LYS A 68 -5.78 -7.15 11.76
N ALA A 69 -4.59 -6.57 11.76
CA ALA A 69 -4.01 -5.95 10.57
C ALA A 69 -3.75 -6.98 9.46
N ILE A 70 -3.24 -8.16 9.81
CA ILE A 70 -3.01 -9.23 8.84
C ILE A 70 -4.34 -9.64 8.19
N GLN A 71 -5.38 -9.83 9.01
CA GLN A 71 -6.70 -10.21 8.52
C GLN A 71 -7.30 -9.14 7.61
N LEU A 72 -7.26 -7.88 8.04
CA LEU A 72 -7.83 -6.78 7.26
C LEU A 72 -7.08 -6.50 5.98
N GLU A 73 -5.75 -6.61 5.99
CA GLU A 73 -4.97 -6.46 4.77
C GLU A 73 -5.42 -7.47 3.71
N HIS A 74 -5.62 -8.72 4.14
CA HIS A 74 -6.11 -9.77 3.25
C HIS A 74 -7.52 -9.45 2.74
N ASP A 75 -8.42 -9.05 3.63
CA ASP A 75 -9.82 -8.74 3.28
C ASP A 75 -9.90 -7.57 2.30
N TYR A 76 -9.15 -6.49 2.55
CA TYR A 76 -9.13 -5.33 1.65
C TYR A 76 -8.51 -5.68 0.30
N THR A 77 -7.44 -6.47 0.29
CA THR A 77 -6.81 -6.90 -0.96
C THR A 77 -7.80 -7.67 -1.82
N LEU A 78 -8.54 -8.61 -1.24
CA LEU A 78 -9.57 -9.35 -1.97
C LEU A 78 -10.70 -8.45 -2.47
N ALA A 79 -11.18 -7.53 -1.64
CA ALA A 79 -12.26 -6.62 -2.01
C ALA A 79 -11.86 -5.76 -3.22
N TYR A 80 -10.66 -5.19 -3.20
CA TYR A 80 -10.19 -4.36 -4.30
C TYR A 80 -9.88 -5.17 -5.57
N MET A 81 -9.43 -6.42 -5.43
CA MET A 81 -9.26 -7.30 -6.58
C MET A 81 -10.59 -7.52 -7.32
N PHE A 82 -11.68 -7.74 -6.58
CA PHE A 82 -13.01 -7.91 -7.18
C PHE A 82 -13.50 -6.62 -7.86
N LEU A 83 -13.23 -5.47 -7.27
CA LEU A 83 -13.67 -4.19 -7.82
C LEU A 83 -12.94 -3.81 -9.12
N ASN A 84 -11.75 -4.34 -9.34
CA ASN A 84 -10.91 -4.01 -10.49
C ASN A 84 -10.92 -5.07 -11.60
N GLN A 85 -11.89 -5.97 -11.56
CA GLN A 85 -12.06 -6.95 -12.65
C GLN A 85 -12.84 -6.39 -13.81
#